data_ba343fdda565fd8f8de6c90f2cb51986
#
_entry.id   ba343fdda565fd8f8de6c90f2cb51986
#
_cell.length_a   1.000
_cell.length_b   1.000
_cell.length_c   1.000
_cell.angle_alpha   90.00
_cell.angle_beta   90.00
_cell.angle_gamma   90.00
#
_symmetry.space_group_name_H-M   'P 1'
#
loop_
_entity.id
_entity.type
_entity.pdbx_description
1 polymer ?
#
loop_
_entity_poly.entity_id
_entity_poly.type
_entity_poly.pdbx_seq_one_letter_code
_entity_poly.pdbx_strand_id
1 'polypeptide(L)'
;TMTALSEKVVDMVNEMDGFTNATNGLGSGDATINLQIDRDKVRSYGLTVAQVYQQIAAKLTTTTTAQTPVAIDGSTMNVQISNNLDPMTKENMMDMTFTTSVMAADGTTQTGTCTLGDMATWVTGSTPDSITSKNQTRYISVTADAVEGTNTTTETRALEKKLNEFAASDEMPEGCSFYMGGGSEINGMVVDQMGQWMFLALPFVYLVMVAQFQSLLSPFIVLFTIPLAFTGGLLGMLFTGQQLTMISLMGFIVLMGTVVNNGIVFVDYANQLRIGGMERRAALIATGKTRMRPILMTTLTTVLAMLQLVFSGDMASQLMSGMAIVIIFGLTYATLMTLYVVPLMYDILFKKPPLNVDIGDENLDDIPDDAAEYIAQNSAQPE
;
A
#
# COMPACT_ATOMS: atom_id res chain seq x y z
N THR A 1 -4.47 0.97 -32.57
CA THR A 1 -3.50 -0.06 -32.10
C THR A 1 -3.52 -0.21 -30.59
N MET A 2 -3.34 0.86 -29.79
CA MET A 2 -3.37 0.77 -28.32
C MET A 2 -4.73 0.33 -27.78
N THR A 3 -5.83 0.80 -28.37
CA THR A 3 -7.19 0.40 -27.97
C THR A 3 -7.42 -1.09 -28.17
N ALA A 4 -7.09 -1.63 -29.36
CA ALA A 4 -7.22 -3.06 -29.63
C ALA A 4 -6.31 -3.92 -28.74
N LEU A 5 -5.12 -3.40 -28.37
CA LEU A 5 -4.24 -4.05 -27.42
C LEU A 5 -4.83 -4.08 -26.00
N SER A 6 -5.43 -2.96 -25.58
CA SER A 6 -6.09 -2.91 -24.26
C SER A 6 -7.30 -3.82 -24.16
N GLU A 7 -8.07 -4.00 -25.25
CA GLU A 7 -9.18 -4.96 -25.33
C GLU A 7 -8.69 -6.39 -25.17
N LYS A 8 -7.62 -6.79 -25.88
CA LYS A 8 -6.99 -8.11 -25.70
C LYS A 8 -6.52 -8.35 -24.27
N VAL A 9 -5.96 -7.33 -23.62
CA VAL A 9 -5.55 -7.43 -22.20
C VAL A 9 -6.76 -7.59 -21.29
N VAL A 10 -7.84 -6.87 -21.53
CA VAL A 10 -9.12 -7.03 -20.81
C VAL A 10 -9.64 -8.45 -20.94
N ASP A 11 -9.63 -9.00 -22.14
CA ASP A 11 -10.08 -10.38 -22.39
C ASP A 11 -9.20 -11.39 -21.64
N MET A 12 -7.87 -11.24 -21.68
CA MET A 12 -6.94 -12.10 -20.94
C MET A 12 -7.15 -12.04 -19.43
N VAL A 13 -7.48 -10.87 -18.87
CA VAL A 13 -7.76 -10.70 -17.45
C VAL A 13 -9.11 -11.33 -17.07
N ASN A 14 -10.14 -11.16 -17.91
CA ASN A 14 -11.46 -11.78 -17.69
C ASN A 14 -11.46 -13.31 -17.83
N GLU A 15 -10.49 -13.89 -18.54
CA GLU A 15 -10.29 -15.35 -18.61
C GLU A 15 -9.66 -15.94 -17.33
N MET A 16 -9.23 -15.09 -16.40
CA MET A 16 -8.64 -15.54 -15.14
C MET A 16 -9.68 -15.58 -14.03
N ASP A 17 -9.81 -16.71 -13.34
CA ASP A 17 -10.77 -16.89 -12.25
C ASP A 17 -10.52 -15.97 -11.04
N GLY A 18 -9.32 -15.41 -10.92
CA GLY A 18 -8.91 -14.53 -9.81
C GLY A 18 -9.31 -13.07 -9.94
N PHE A 19 -9.80 -12.65 -11.11
CA PHE A 19 -10.18 -11.25 -11.41
C PHE A 19 -11.60 -11.15 -11.94
N THR A 20 -12.22 -9.99 -11.71
CA THR A 20 -13.55 -9.66 -12.21
C THR A 20 -13.61 -8.20 -12.61
N ASN A 21 -14.63 -7.81 -13.39
CA ASN A 21 -14.86 -6.44 -13.82
C ASN A 21 -13.66 -5.79 -14.53
N ALA A 22 -12.91 -6.55 -15.33
CA ALA A 22 -11.80 -5.97 -16.08
C ALA A 22 -12.32 -4.93 -17.08
N THR A 23 -11.74 -3.73 -17.02
CA THR A 23 -12.08 -2.63 -17.93
C THR A 23 -10.83 -1.84 -18.30
N ASN A 24 -10.78 -1.34 -19.53
CA ASN A 24 -9.71 -0.46 -20.00
C ASN A 24 -10.00 1.03 -19.73
N GLY A 25 -11.11 1.36 -19.06
CA GLY A 25 -11.48 2.74 -18.80
C GLY A 25 -11.78 3.59 -20.04
N LEU A 26 -11.62 3.00 -21.23
CA LEU A 26 -12.09 3.58 -22.47
C LEU A 26 -13.57 3.20 -22.56
N GLY A 27 -14.44 3.88 -21.84
CA GLY A 27 -15.89 3.73 -22.01
C GLY A 27 -16.19 3.76 -23.52
N SER A 28 -17.26 3.14 -23.94
CA SER A 28 -17.81 3.41 -25.29
C SER A 28 -17.93 4.93 -25.36
N GLY A 29 -16.87 5.57 -25.93
CA GLY A 29 -16.65 7.00 -25.82
C GLY A 29 -17.97 7.71 -26.00
N ASP A 30 -18.32 8.61 -25.11
CA ASP A 30 -19.58 9.33 -25.20
C ASP A 30 -19.74 9.78 -26.63
N ALA A 31 -20.87 9.42 -27.25
CA ALA A 31 -21.14 9.77 -28.62
C ALA A 31 -21.04 11.30 -28.70
N THR A 32 -19.86 11.78 -29.06
CA THR A 32 -19.62 13.20 -29.22
C THR A 32 -20.19 13.65 -30.53
N ILE A 33 -21.02 14.64 -30.46
CA ILE A 33 -21.56 15.30 -31.65
C ILE A 33 -20.66 16.50 -31.93
N ASN A 34 -19.80 16.37 -32.92
CA ASN A 34 -18.92 17.44 -33.35
C ASN A 34 -19.64 18.32 -34.38
N LEU A 35 -19.70 19.61 -34.09
CA LEU A 35 -20.22 20.58 -35.06
C LEU A 35 -19.06 21.05 -35.95
N GLN A 36 -19.08 20.62 -37.21
CA GLN A 36 -18.08 21.03 -38.19
C GLN A 36 -18.56 22.27 -38.91
N ILE A 37 -17.92 23.39 -38.71
CA ILE A 37 -18.24 24.69 -39.30
C ILE A 37 -17.46 24.85 -40.59
N ASP A 38 -18.18 25.13 -41.73
CA ASP A 38 -17.58 25.41 -43.02
C ASP A 38 -17.12 26.87 -43.06
N ARG A 39 -15.81 27.10 -43.10
CA ARG A 39 -15.20 28.43 -43.08
C ARG A 39 -15.53 29.27 -44.30
N ASP A 40 -15.66 28.65 -45.43
CA ASP A 40 -15.90 29.38 -46.70
C ASP A 40 -17.37 29.86 -46.75
N LYS A 41 -18.30 29.04 -46.29
CA LYS A 41 -19.69 29.45 -46.15
C LYS A 41 -19.87 30.54 -45.11
N VAL A 42 -19.22 30.45 -43.93
CA VAL A 42 -19.27 31.48 -42.91
C VAL A 42 -18.76 32.81 -43.44
N ARG A 43 -17.67 32.79 -44.23
CA ARG A 43 -17.13 34.01 -44.89
C ARG A 43 -18.09 34.58 -45.91
N SER A 44 -18.75 33.75 -46.71
CA SER A 44 -19.71 34.22 -47.73
C SER A 44 -20.89 34.96 -47.11
N TYR A 45 -21.25 34.65 -45.84
CA TYR A 45 -22.27 35.34 -45.07
C TYR A 45 -21.75 36.55 -44.28
N GLY A 46 -20.48 36.94 -44.48
CA GLY A 46 -19.86 38.09 -43.79
C GLY A 46 -19.59 37.86 -42.30
N LEU A 47 -19.57 36.59 -41.84
CA LEU A 47 -19.33 36.20 -40.45
C LEU A 47 -17.92 35.63 -40.26
N THR A 48 -17.46 35.66 -39.05
CA THR A 48 -16.24 34.94 -38.61
C THR A 48 -16.63 33.72 -37.78
N VAL A 49 -15.81 32.65 -37.86
CA VAL A 49 -16.01 31.44 -37.06
C VAL A 49 -16.06 31.76 -35.59
N ALA A 50 -15.28 32.74 -35.13
CA ALA A 50 -15.27 33.18 -33.73
C ALA A 50 -16.61 33.78 -33.27
N GLN A 51 -17.26 34.60 -34.14
CA GLN A 51 -18.59 35.16 -33.87
C GLN A 51 -19.67 34.07 -33.80
N VAL A 52 -19.60 33.10 -34.70
CA VAL A 52 -20.52 31.95 -34.69
C VAL A 52 -20.35 31.15 -33.41
N TYR A 53 -19.09 30.85 -33.02
CA TYR A 53 -18.77 30.12 -31.79
C TYR A 53 -19.27 30.87 -30.55
N GLN A 54 -19.01 32.19 -30.43
CA GLN A 54 -19.43 32.98 -29.28
C GLN A 54 -20.96 33.01 -29.13
N GLN A 55 -21.70 33.10 -30.21
CA GLN A 55 -23.17 33.10 -30.14
C GLN A 55 -23.73 31.72 -29.73
N ILE A 56 -23.11 30.63 -30.22
CA ILE A 56 -23.46 29.28 -29.78
C ILE A 56 -23.14 29.10 -28.32
N ALA A 57 -21.92 29.47 -27.87
CA ALA A 57 -21.49 29.37 -26.51
C ALA A 57 -22.37 30.19 -25.55
N ALA A 58 -22.77 31.41 -25.94
CA ALA A 58 -23.63 32.24 -25.13
C ALA A 58 -25.02 31.62 -24.91
N LYS A 59 -25.56 30.91 -25.93
CA LYS A 59 -26.83 30.19 -25.77
C LYS A 59 -26.73 28.88 -25.01
N LEU A 60 -25.62 28.18 -25.12
CA LEU A 60 -25.36 26.96 -24.33
C LEU A 60 -25.14 27.26 -22.84
N THR A 61 -24.48 28.38 -22.53
CA THR A 61 -24.21 28.79 -21.12
C THR A 61 -25.42 29.35 -20.40
N THR A 62 -26.50 29.74 -21.09
CA THR A 62 -27.74 30.27 -20.47
C THR A 62 -28.54 29.22 -19.69
N THR A 63 -28.16 27.94 -19.78
CA THR A 63 -28.78 26.84 -19.01
C THR A 63 -28.07 26.56 -17.68
N THR A 64 -27.03 27.31 -17.32
CA THR A 64 -26.35 27.13 -16.04
C THR A 64 -27.18 27.70 -14.89
N THR A 65 -27.63 26.82 -14.02
CA THR A 65 -28.27 27.15 -12.73
C THR A 65 -27.26 27.81 -11.81
N ALA A 66 -27.38 29.12 -11.64
CA ALA A 66 -26.65 29.81 -10.60
C ALA A 66 -27.29 29.47 -9.25
N GLN A 67 -26.53 28.84 -8.35
CA GLN A 67 -26.92 28.61 -6.97
C GLN A 67 -26.41 29.79 -6.12
N THR A 68 -27.31 30.56 -5.56
CA THR A 68 -26.96 31.66 -4.64
C THR A 68 -27.45 31.28 -3.24
N PRO A 69 -26.57 31.19 -2.24
CA PRO A 69 -27.00 30.95 -0.87
C PRO A 69 -27.72 32.19 -0.33
N VAL A 70 -28.95 32.02 0.12
CA VAL A 70 -29.74 33.08 0.75
C VAL A 70 -30.12 32.64 2.16
N ALA A 71 -29.90 33.51 3.14
CA ALA A 71 -30.31 33.24 4.51
C ALA A 71 -31.81 33.58 4.66
N ILE A 72 -32.64 32.60 4.97
CA ILE A 72 -34.06 32.74 5.24
C ILE A 72 -34.33 32.14 6.61
N ASP A 73 -34.87 32.91 7.52
CA ASP A 73 -35.25 32.48 8.89
C ASP A 73 -34.13 31.76 9.67
N GLY A 74 -32.87 32.24 9.57
CA GLY A 74 -31.74 31.66 10.29
C GLY A 74 -31.14 30.39 9.65
N SER A 75 -31.70 29.91 8.54
CA SER A 75 -31.17 28.78 7.76
C SER A 75 -30.67 29.25 6.41
N THR A 76 -29.52 28.72 5.96
CA THR A 76 -28.99 29.03 4.64
C THR A 76 -29.63 28.08 3.61
N MET A 77 -30.43 28.62 2.70
CA MET A 77 -31.02 27.86 1.60
C MET A 77 -30.35 28.25 0.27
N ASN A 78 -30.10 27.27 -0.58
CA ASN A 78 -29.61 27.50 -1.93
C ASN A 78 -30.78 27.84 -2.84
N VAL A 79 -30.85 29.09 -3.30
CA VAL A 79 -31.84 29.51 -4.31
C VAL A 79 -31.28 29.12 -5.70
N GLN A 80 -32.00 28.27 -6.38
CA GLN A 80 -31.67 27.86 -7.72
C GLN A 80 -32.50 28.69 -8.72
N ILE A 81 -31.81 29.47 -9.54
CA ILE A 81 -32.44 30.21 -10.62
C ILE A 81 -32.37 29.34 -11.87
N SER A 82 -33.49 28.80 -12.29
CA SER A 82 -33.61 28.06 -13.55
C SER A 82 -34.24 28.94 -14.60
N ASN A 83 -33.65 28.99 -15.78
CA ASN A 83 -34.23 29.63 -16.94
C ASN A 83 -35.24 28.67 -17.60
N ASN A 84 -36.46 29.13 -17.83
CA ASN A 84 -37.53 28.34 -18.41
C ASN A 84 -37.50 28.38 -19.96
N LEU A 85 -36.30 28.44 -20.53
CA LEU A 85 -36.11 28.31 -21.97
C LEU A 85 -36.09 26.81 -22.36
N ASP A 86 -36.67 26.50 -23.51
CA ASP A 86 -36.61 25.15 -24.05
C ASP A 86 -35.16 24.65 -24.14
N PRO A 87 -34.89 23.41 -23.72
CA PRO A 87 -33.54 22.87 -23.75
C PRO A 87 -33.03 22.85 -25.18
N MET A 88 -31.78 23.25 -25.37
CA MET A 88 -31.13 23.20 -26.67
C MET A 88 -31.01 21.75 -27.15
N THR A 89 -31.77 21.37 -28.13
CA THR A 89 -31.69 20.05 -28.80
C THR A 89 -30.81 20.15 -30.03
N LYS A 90 -30.39 18.99 -30.56
CA LYS A 90 -29.63 18.90 -31.82
C LYS A 90 -30.36 19.59 -33.01
N GLU A 91 -31.67 19.50 -33.02
CA GLU A 91 -32.53 20.07 -34.07
C GLU A 91 -32.65 21.58 -33.91
N ASN A 92 -33.01 22.06 -32.72
CA ASN A 92 -33.13 23.48 -32.43
C ASN A 92 -31.83 24.28 -32.59
N MET A 93 -30.69 23.61 -32.47
CA MET A 93 -29.38 24.25 -32.65
C MET A 93 -29.13 24.55 -34.14
N MET A 94 -29.53 23.69 -35.06
CA MET A 94 -29.39 23.96 -36.52
C MET A 94 -30.26 25.09 -37.00
N ASP A 95 -31.41 25.33 -36.35
CA ASP A 95 -32.35 26.43 -36.67
C ASP A 95 -31.92 27.76 -36.04
N MET A 96 -30.81 27.79 -35.35
CA MET A 96 -30.29 28.99 -34.74
C MET A 96 -29.92 30.02 -35.81
N THR A 97 -30.55 31.22 -35.74
CA THR A 97 -30.38 32.30 -36.73
C THR A 97 -29.23 33.24 -36.37
N PHE A 98 -28.48 33.60 -37.36
CA PHE A 98 -27.38 34.56 -37.29
C PHE A 98 -27.68 35.76 -38.20
N THR A 99 -27.42 36.96 -37.70
CA THR A 99 -27.53 38.18 -38.53
C THR A 99 -26.27 38.32 -39.37
N THR A 100 -26.45 38.36 -40.67
CA THR A 100 -25.37 38.50 -41.64
C THR A 100 -25.28 39.95 -42.14
N SER A 101 -24.07 40.44 -42.37
CA SER A 101 -23.85 41.73 -42.99
C SER A 101 -22.81 41.58 -44.09
N VAL A 102 -23.28 41.61 -45.33
CA VAL A 102 -22.42 41.44 -46.50
C VAL A 102 -22.41 42.78 -47.25
N MET A 103 -21.19 43.21 -47.60
CA MET A 103 -21.02 44.41 -48.41
C MET A 103 -21.27 44.03 -49.90
N ALA A 104 -22.29 44.62 -50.49
CA ALA A 104 -22.59 44.43 -51.90
C ALA A 104 -21.59 45.21 -52.76
N ALA A 105 -21.49 44.84 -54.05
CA ALA A 105 -20.56 45.43 -54.99
C ALA A 105 -20.77 46.94 -55.25
N ASP A 106 -21.94 47.45 -54.85
CA ASP A 106 -22.32 48.86 -54.92
C ASP A 106 -21.94 49.68 -53.63
N GLY A 107 -21.26 49.05 -52.68
CA GLY A 107 -20.86 49.68 -51.41
C GLY A 107 -21.95 49.71 -50.36
N THR A 108 -23.14 49.18 -50.60
CA THR A 108 -24.22 49.09 -49.61
C THR A 108 -24.10 47.85 -48.76
N THR A 109 -24.35 47.96 -47.46
CA THR A 109 -24.36 46.81 -46.55
C THR A 109 -25.73 46.16 -46.56
N GLN A 110 -25.83 44.95 -47.08
CA GLN A 110 -27.04 44.15 -47.00
C GLN A 110 -27.05 43.33 -45.73
N THR A 111 -28.10 43.50 -44.92
CA THR A 111 -28.34 42.72 -43.70
C THR A 111 -29.30 41.58 -44.06
N GLY A 112 -28.88 40.33 -43.76
CA GLY A 112 -29.69 39.12 -43.96
C GLY A 112 -29.66 38.26 -42.70
N THR A 113 -30.35 37.14 -42.76
CA THR A 113 -30.31 36.10 -41.74
C THR A 113 -29.94 34.78 -42.38
N CYS A 114 -29.09 34.01 -41.70
CA CYS A 114 -28.75 32.63 -42.08
C CYS A 114 -28.92 31.73 -40.87
N THR A 115 -29.11 30.44 -41.10
CA THR A 115 -29.20 29.43 -40.03
C THR A 115 -27.87 28.74 -39.84
N LEU A 116 -27.67 28.14 -38.64
CA LEU A 116 -26.46 27.34 -38.39
C LEU A 116 -26.35 26.16 -39.35
N GLY A 117 -27.50 25.58 -39.72
CA GLY A 117 -27.56 24.47 -40.70
C GLY A 117 -27.03 24.81 -42.09
N ASP A 118 -27.04 26.11 -42.48
CA ASP A 118 -26.46 26.56 -43.76
C ASP A 118 -24.92 26.55 -43.72
N MET A 119 -24.32 26.71 -42.55
CA MET A 119 -22.88 26.91 -42.35
C MET A 119 -22.16 25.76 -41.64
N ALA A 120 -22.92 24.84 -41.04
CA ALA A 120 -22.33 23.77 -40.22
C ALA A 120 -23.03 22.44 -40.45
N THR A 121 -22.31 21.35 -40.24
CA THR A 121 -22.81 19.98 -40.33
C THR A 121 -22.44 19.20 -39.06
N TRP A 122 -23.33 18.26 -38.70
CA TRP A 122 -23.05 17.36 -37.59
C TRP A 122 -22.16 16.21 -38.06
N VAL A 123 -21.08 15.99 -37.31
CA VAL A 123 -20.24 14.80 -37.47
C VAL A 123 -20.28 14.04 -36.14
N THR A 124 -20.87 12.86 -36.17
CA THR A 124 -20.84 11.95 -35.04
C THR A 124 -19.45 11.33 -34.94
N GLY A 125 -18.80 11.50 -33.83
CA GLY A 125 -17.51 10.90 -33.53
C GLY A 125 -17.55 10.26 -32.13
N SER A 126 -16.68 9.31 -31.91
CA SER A 126 -16.35 8.84 -30.56
C SER A 126 -15.00 9.45 -30.19
N THR A 127 -14.98 10.21 -29.14
CA THR A 127 -13.73 10.79 -28.62
C THR A 127 -13.45 10.16 -27.27
N PRO A 128 -12.26 9.65 -27.02
CA PRO A 128 -11.90 9.19 -25.67
C PRO A 128 -12.00 10.38 -24.69
N ASP A 129 -12.60 10.15 -23.53
CA ASP A 129 -12.87 11.19 -22.52
C ASP A 129 -11.59 11.85 -22.03
N SER A 130 -10.50 11.09 -21.97
CA SER A 130 -9.19 11.60 -21.55
C SER A 130 -8.05 10.85 -22.24
N ILE A 131 -6.93 11.55 -22.44
CA ILE A 131 -5.68 10.96 -22.88
C ILE A 131 -4.71 11.05 -21.71
N THR A 132 -4.41 9.90 -21.11
CA THR A 132 -3.50 9.81 -19.99
C THR A 132 -2.06 9.63 -20.47
N SER A 133 -1.12 10.31 -19.79
CA SER A 133 0.31 10.17 -20.05
C SER A 133 1.11 10.18 -18.74
N LYS A 134 2.14 9.35 -18.67
CA LYS A 134 3.11 9.30 -17.56
C LYS A 134 4.52 9.41 -18.19
N ASN A 135 5.33 10.32 -17.71
CA ASN A 135 6.68 10.55 -18.23
C ASN A 135 6.72 10.77 -19.76
N GLN A 136 5.79 11.57 -20.29
CA GLN A 136 5.65 11.88 -21.73
C GLN A 136 5.25 10.68 -22.60
N THR A 137 4.98 9.52 -22.03
CA THR A 137 4.49 8.34 -22.76
C THR A 137 3.01 8.18 -22.51
N ARG A 138 2.23 7.99 -23.59
CA ARG A 138 0.79 7.73 -23.48
C ARG A 138 0.57 6.31 -22.99
N TYR A 139 -0.41 6.12 -22.11
CA TYR A 139 -0.79 4.81 -21.63
C TYR A 139 -2.31 4.64 -21.52
N ILE A 140 -2.77 3.41 -21.57
CA ILE A 140 -4.13 3.01 -21.27
C ILE A 140 -4.06 2.12 -20.03
N SER A 141 -4.86 2.43 -19.03
CA SER A 141 -4.91 1.66 -17.78
C SER A 141 -6.02 0.62 -17.89
N VAL A 142 -5.65 -0.65 -17.77
CA VAL A 142 -6.62 -1.74 -17.58
C VAL A 142 -6.73 -2.00 -16.09
N THR A 143 -7.93 -1.89 -15.56
CA THR A 143 -8.23 -2.13 -14.14
C THR A 143 -9.14 -3.32 -14.00
N ALA A 144 -8.92 -4.11 -12.96
CA ALA A 144 -9.77 -5.24 -12.61
C ALA A 144 -9.86 -5.37 -11.09
N ASP A 145 -10.96 -5.90 -10.60
CA ASP A 145 -11.16 -6.18 -9.19
C ASP A 145 -10.75 -7.63 -8.90
N ALA A 146 -10.10 -7.86 -7.76
CA ALA A 146 -9.80 -9.21 -7.32
C ALA A 146 -11.07 -9.86 -6.73
N VAL A 147 -11.28 -11.13 -7.03
CA VAL A 147 -12.38 -11.92 -6.45
C VAL A 147 -12.14 -12.08 -4.94
N GLU A 148 -13.18 -11.91 -4.14
CA GLU A 148 -13.12 -12.01 -2.69
C GLU A 148 -12.65 -13.41 -2.24
N GLY A 149 -11.65 -13.45 -1.37
CA GLY A 149 -11.03 -14.70 -0.90
C GLY A 149 -9.88 -15.23 -1.74
N THR A 150 -9.55 -14.61 -2.88
CA THR A 150 -8.43 -15.01 -3.73
C THR A 150 -7.11 -14.35 -3.28
N ASN A 151 -6.00 -15.06 -3.41
CA ASN A 151 -4.69 -14.49 -3.13
C ASN A 151 -4.24 -13.59 -4.30
N THR A 152 -4.47 -12.28 -4.16
CA THR A 152 -4.15 -11.29 -5.19
C THR A 152 -2.70 -11.34 -5.66
N THR A 153 -1.76 -11.66 -4.77
CA THR A 153 -0.33 -11.74 -5.12
C THR A 153 -0.05 -12.91 -6.07
N THR A 154 -0.71 -14.05 -5.86
CA THR A 154 -0.54 -15.24 -6.72
C THR A 154 -1.16 -15.00 -8.08
N GLU A 155 -2.37 -14.45 -8.11
CA GLU A 155 -3.08 -14.14 -9.36
C GLU A 155 -2.36 -13.05 -10.17
N THR A 156 -1.85 -12.02 -9.50
CA THR A 156 -1.08 -10.97 -10.17
C THR A 156 0.20 -11.52 -10.80
N ARG A 157 0.91 -12.44 -10.13
CA ARG A 157 2.09 -13.09 -10.71
C ARG A 157 1.74 -13.98 -11.91
N ALA A 158 0.60 -14.66 -11.84
CA ALA A 158 0.11 -15.46 -12.97
C ALA A 158 -0.24 -14.56 -14.17
N LEU A 159 -0.88 -13.41 -13.92
CA LEU A 159 -1.17 -12.41 -14.93
C LEU A 159 0.12 -11.81 -15.51
N GLU A 160 1.07 -11.43 -14.67
CA GLU A 160 2.36 -10.90 -15.11
C GLU A 160 3.10 -11.89 -16.02
N LYS A 161 3.08 -13.18 -15.69
CA LYS A 161 3.65 -14.22 -16.53
C LYS A 161 2.96 -14.29 -17.90
N LYS A 162 1.62 -14.30 -17.94
CA LYS A 162 0.86 -14.29 -19.20
C LYS A 162 1.15 -13.03 -20.04
N LEU A 163 1.22 -11.86 -19.40
CA LEU A 163 1.54 -10.61 -20.09
C LEU A 163 2.96 -10.60 -20.64
N ASN A 164 3.94 -11.16 -19.91
CA ASN A 164 5.31 -11.29 -20.39
C ASN A 164 5.42 -12.28 -21.55
N GLU A 165 4.67 -13.38 -21.53
CA GLU A 165 4.57 -14.32 -22.66
C GLU A 165 3.94 -13.65 -23.88
N PHE A 166 2.89 -12.85 -23.68
CA PHE A 166 2.27 -12.06 -24.74
C PHE A 166 3.19 -10.96 -25.26
N ALA A 167 3.96 -10.29 -24.39
CA ALA A 167 4.97 -9.29 -24.78
C ALA A 167 6.10 -9.87 -25.66
N ALA A 168 6.41 -11.15 -25.46
CA ALA A 168 7.40 -11.87 -26.26
C ALA A 168 6.85 -12.42 -27.58
N SER A 169 5.54 -12.32 -27.82
CA SER A 169 4.89 -12.78 -29.06
C SER A 169 4.98 -11.72 -30.16
N ASP A 170 4.91 -12.16 -31.41
CA ASP A 170 4.89 -11.30 -32.61
C ASP A 170 3.59 -10.44 -32.71
N GLU A 171 2.64 -10.65 -31.80
CA GLU A 171 1.37 -9.90 -31.79
C GLU A 171 1.49 -8.53 -31.11
N MET A 172 2.61 -8.29 -30.42
CA MET A 172 2.84 -7.03 -29.72
C MET A 172 3.42 -5.98 -30.70
N PRO A 173 2.76 -4.82 -30.87
CA PRO A 173 3.29 -3.74 -31.72
C PRO A 173 4.61 -3.18 -31.22
N GLU A 174 5.55 -2.90 -32.10
CA GLU A 174 6.82 -2.25 -31.76
C GLU A 174 6.59 -0.93 -31.01
N GLY A 175 7.32 -0.72 -29.93
CA GLY A 175 7.24 0.49 -29.10
C GLY A 175 6.15 0.47 -28.02
N CYS A 176 5.39 -0.62 -27.87
CA CYS A 176 4.48 -0.84 -26.75
C CYS A 176 5.17 -1.65 -25.64
N SER A 177 4.82 -1.39 -24.39
CA SER A 177 5.26 -2.14 -23.23
C SER A 177 4.15 -2.25 -22.22
N PHE A 178 4.12 -3.34 -21.45
CA PHE A 178 3.24 -3.47 -20.31
C PHE A 178 3.95 -3.04 -19.03
N TYR A 179 3.19 -2.45 -18.16
CA TYR A 179 3.63 -2.06 -16.84
C TYR A 179 2.55 -2.45 -15.83
N MET A 180 2.90 -3.29 -14.87
CA MET A 180 2.00 -3.65 -13.79
C MET A 180 1.98 -2.53 -12.77
N GLY A 181 0.82 -1.90 -12.59
CA GLY A 181 0.62 -0.80 -11.66
C GLY A 181 -0.32 -1.17 -10.50
N GLY A 182 -0.67 -0.17 -9.70
CA GLY A 182 -1.63 -0.31 -8.62
C GLY A 182 -1.07 -0.97 -7.37
N GLY A 183 -1.93 -1.70 -6.65
CA GLY A 183 -1.59 -2.30 -5.36
C GLY A 183 -0.42 -3.30 -5.42
N SER A 184 -0.26 -4.01 -6.53
CA SER A 184 0.81 -4.98 -6.72
C SER A 184 2.19 -4.33 -6.84
N GLU A 185 2.30 -3.24 -7.60
CA GLU A 185 3.54 -2.47 -7.72
C GLU A 185 3.96 -1.89 -6.37
N ILE A 186 3.00 -1.25 -5.68
CA ILE A 186 3.25 -0.66 -4.35
C ILE A 186 3.69 -1.74 -3.37
N ASN A 187 3.01 -2.88 -3.35
CA ASN A 187 3.39 -4.00 -2.48
C ASN A 187 4.78 -4.53 -2.82
N GLY A 188 5.12 -4.68 -4.10
CA GLY A 188 6.46 -5.12 -4.53
C GLY A 188 7.56 -4.18 -4.07
N MET A 189 7.43 -2.87 -4.36
CA MET A 189 8.39 -1.86 -3.92
C MET A 189 8.53 -1.82 -2.40
N VAL A 190 7.42 -1.91 -1.68
CA VAL A 190 7.42 -1.89 -0.21
C VAL A 190 8.09 -3.13 0.36
N VAL A 191 7.81 -4.32 -0.18
CA VAL A 191 8.44 -5.57 0.26
C VAL A 191 9.96 -5.49 0.10
N ASP A 192 10.44 -5.00 -1.05
CA ASP A 192 11.87 -4.84 -1.30
C ASP A 192 12.51 -3.81 -0.38
N GLN A 193 11.90 -2.64 -0.21
CA GLN A 193 12.42 -1.59 0.67
C GLN A 193 12.39 -2.02 2.14
N MET A 194 11.30 -2.60 2.61
CA MET A 194 11.17 -3.09 3.99
C MET A 194 12.14 -4.23 4.26
N GLY A 195 12.37 -5.12 3.28
CA GLY A 195 13.40 -6.15 3.35
C GLY A 195 14.80 -5.58 3.55
N GLN A 196 15.14 -4.54 2.80
CA GLN A 196 16.42 -3.82 2.95
C GLN A 196 16.55 -3.16 4.34
N TRP A 197 15.50 -2.49 4.82
CA TRP A 197 15.49 -1.87 6.15
C TRP A 197 15.60 -2.92 7.27
N MET A 198 14.91 -4.06 7.14
CA MET A 198 15.04 -5.17 8.08
C MET A 198 16.46 -5.73 8.10
N PHE A 199 17.07 -5.92 6.94
CA PHE A 199 18.46 -6.38 6.86
C PHE A 199 19.44 -5.39 7.46
N LEU A 200 19.20 -4.09 7.28
CA LEU A 200 20.01 -3.02 7.88
C LEU A 200 19.79 -2.94 9.41
N ALA A 201 18.59 -3.20 9.90
CA ALA A 201 18.28 -3.14 11.33
C ALA A 201 19.03 -4.22 12.14
N LEU A 202 19.26 -5.41 11.56
CA LEU A 202 19.97 -6.50 12.23
C LEU A 202 21.37 -6.12 12.73
N PRO A 203 22.28 -5.54 11.92
CA PRO A 203 23.58 -5.07 12.39
C PRO A 203 23.48 -3.99 13.46
N PHE A 204 22.51 -3.06 13.37
CA PHE A 204 22.33 -2.03 14.38
C PHE A 204 21.91 -2.62 15.73
N VAL A 205 20.94 -3.54 15.73
CA VAL A 205 20.51 -4.25 16.92
C VAL A 205 21.68 -5.05 17.51
N TYR A 206 22.47 -5.72 16.68
CA TYR A 206 23.67 -6.43 17.12
C TYR A 206 24.69 -5.49 17.76
N LEU A 207 24.99 -4.36 17.13
CA LEU A 207 25.96 -3.37 17.63
C LEU A 207 25.53 -2.82 19.01
N VAL A 208 24.26 -2.46 19.16
CA VAL A 208 23.72 -2.00 20.45
C VAL A 208 23.86 -3.07 21.51
N MET A 209 23.53 -4.32 21.17
CA MET A 209 23.68 -5.45 22.11
C MET A 209 25.15 -5.72 22.47
N VAL A 210 26.09 -5.63 21.51
CA VAL A 210 27.54 -5.77 21.76
C VAL A 210 28.00 -4.69 22.72
N ALA A 211 27.57 -3.46 22.54
CA ALA A 211 27.91 -2.36 23.46
C ALA A 211 27.37 -2.61 24.87
N GLN A 212 26.15 -3.15 25.00
CA GLN A 212 25.50 -3.43 26.28
C GLN A 212 26.12 -4.64 27.01
N PHE A 213 26.35 -5.74 26.31
CA PHE A 213 26.88 -6.97 26.89
C PHE A 213 28.43 -6.98 27.00
N GLN A 214 29.10 -6.04 26.36
CA GLN A 214 30.57 -6.02 26.25
C GLN A 214 31.17 -7.37 25.79
N SER A 215 30.42 -8.11 25.01
CA SER A 215 30.72 -9.45 24.51
C SER A 215 30.15 -9.61 23.10
N LEU A 216 30.90 -10.27 22.22
CA LEU A 216 30.43 -10.59 20.86
C LEU A 216 29.55 -11.84 20.82
N LEU A 217 29.71 -12.75 21.77
CA LEU A 217 29.00 -14.04 21.77
C LEU A 217 27.59 -13.95 22.32
N SER A 218 27.38 -13.15 23.39
CA SER A 218 26.04 -12.98 23.97
C SER A 218 25.01 -12.44 22.99
N PRO A 219 25.29 -11.35 22.27
CA PRO A 219 24.39 -10.85 21.21
C PRO A 219 24.15 -11.84 20.09
N PHE A 220 25.17 -12.62 19.71
CA PHE A 220 25.03 -13.61 18.64
C PHE A 220 23.99 -14.70 18.97
N ILE A 221 23.99 -15.17 20.23
CA ILE A 221 22.99 -16.14 20.71
C ILE A 221 21.58 -15.55 20.66
N VAL A 222 21.43 -14.28 21.10
CA VAL A 222 20.14 -13.60 21.08
C VAL A 222 19.65 -13.37 19.65
N LEU A 223 20.55 -12.96 18.73
CA LEU A 223 20.21 -12.78 17.31
C LEU A 223 19.68 -14.05 16.66
N PHE A 224 20.12 -15.21 17.10
CA PHE A 224 19.65 -16.49 16.54
C PHE A 224 18.16 -16.73 16.79
N THR A 225 17.55 -16.01 17.73
CA THR A 225 16.10 -16.08 17.98
C THR A 225 15.27 -15.37 16.91
N ILE A 226 15.84 -14.41 16.17
CA ILE A 226 15.13 -13.65 15.12
C ILE A 226 14.68 -14.55 13.96
N PRO A 227 15.53 -15.38 13.32
CA PRO A 227 15.08 -16.32 12.31
C PRO A 227 13.97 -17.25 12.80
N LEU A 228 14.04 -17.69 14.08
CA LEU A 228 12.98 -18.51 14.67
C LEU A 228 11.66 -17.74 14.78
N ALA A 229 11.71 -16.47 15.18
CA ALA A 229 10.52 -15.62 15.23
C ALA A 229 9.90 -15.44 13.84
N PHE A 230 10.73 -15.22 12.83
CA PHE A 230 10.25 -15.06 11.45
C PHE A 230 9.60 -16.33 10.93
N THR A 231 10.16 -17.50 11.19
CA THR A 231 9.50 -18.77 10.83
C THR A 231 8.15 -18.90 11.51
N GLY A 232 8.02 -18.53 12.78
CA GLY A 232 6.73 -18.51 13.48
C GLY A 232 5.72 -17.56 12.84
N GLY A 233 6.12 -16.33 12.52
CA GLY A 233 5.27 -15.35 11.85
C GLY A 233 4.83 -15.80 10.44
N LEU A 234 5.73 -16.36 9.64
CA LEU A 234 5.41 -16.91 8.31
C LEU A 234 4.46 -18.09 8.40
N LEU A 235 4.66 -19.00 9.36
CA LEU A 235 3.72 -20.10 9.62
C LEU A 235 2.34 -19.58 10.00
N GLY A 236 2.26 -18.53 10.85
CA GLY A 236 1.01 -17.91 11.21
C GLY A 236 0.25 -17.35 10.01
N MET A 237 0.95 -16.66 9.12
CA MET A 237 0.37 -16.15 7.86
C MET A 237 -0.10 -17.30 6.96
N LEU A 238 0.67 -18.36 6.85
CA LEU A 238 0.32 -19.54 6.05
C LEU A 238 -0.96 -20.22 6.58
N PHE A 239 -1.07 -20.40 7.91
CA PHE A 239 -2.25 -21.05 8.51
C PHE A 239 -3.51 -20.20 8.42
N THR A 240 -3.38 -18.88 8.45
CA THR A 240 -4.51 -17.95 8.39
C THR A 240 -4.86 -17.49 6.96
N GLY A 241 -4.04 -17.86 5.97
CA GLY A 241 -4.22 -17.42 4.59
C GLY A 241 -3.97 -15.92 4.36
N GLN A 242 -3.36 -15.23 5.32
CA GLN A 242 -3.07 -13.79 5.20
C GLN A 242 -1.98 -13.52 4.18
N GLN A 243 -2.16 -12.43 3.43
CA GLN A 243 -1.20 -12.00 2.43
C GLN A 243 -0.04 -11.21 3.05
N LEU A 244 1.13 -11.29 2.40
CA LEU A 244 2.28 -10.47 2.77
C LEU A 244 2.03 -9.03 2.29
N THR A 245 1.59 -8.19 3.21
CA THR A 245 1.32 -6.77 2.97
C THR A 245 2.37 -5.89 3.66
N MET A 246 2.37 -4.59 3.35
CA MET A 246 3.18 -3.60 4.06
C MET A 246 2.96 -3.68 5.58
N ILE A 247 1.72 -3.84 6.01
CA ILE A 247 1.36 -3.85 7.43
C ILE A 247 1.85 -5.13 8.12
N SER A 248 1.76 -6.29 7.45
CA SER A 248 2.33 -7.54 7.98
C SER A 248 3.86 -7.50 8.08
N LEU A 249 4.54 -6.83 7.14
CA LEU A 249 6.00 -6.61 7.22
C LEU A 249 6.39 -5.70 8.40
N MET A 250 5.59 -4.65 8.68
CA MET A 250 5.78 -3.88 9.92
C MET A 250 5.65 -4.76 11.16
N GLY A 251 4.75 -5.77 11.12
CA GLY A 251 4.64 -6.79 12.17
C GLY A 251 5.96 -7.55 12.41
N PHE A 252 6.69 -7.91 11.36
CA PHE A 252 8.00 -8.57 11.48
C PHE A 252 9.05 -7.66 12.12
N ILE A 253 9.05 -6.36 11.83
CA ILE A 253 9.98 -5.40 12.47
C ILE A 253 9.69 -5.29 13.97
N VAL A 254 8.42 -5.15 14.35
CA VAL A 254 7.99 -5.11 15.74
C VAL A 254 8.34 -6.42 16.46
N LEU A 255 8.08 -7.56 15.77
CA LEU A 255 8.41 -8.90 16.29
C LEU A 255 9.90 -9.05 16.57
N MET A 256 10.76 -8.57 15.67
CA MET A 256 12.21 -8.60 15.88
C MET A 256 12.62 -7.89 17.18
N GLY A 257 12.09 -6.70 17.43
CA GLY A 257 12.40 -5.95 18.66
C GLY A 257 11.90 -6.63 19.92
N THR A 258 10.68 -7.20 19.89
CA THR A 258 10.07 -7.86 21.07
C THR A 258 10.76 -9.17 21.44
N VAL A 259 11.14 -9.97 20.44
CA VAL A 259 11.80 -11.26 20.65
C VAL A 259 13.22 -11.10 21.16
N VAL A 260 13.97 -10.12 20.62
CA VAL A 260 15.32 -9.80 21.08
C VAL A 260 15.30 -9.41 22.56
N ASN A 261 14.31 -8.61 22.98
CA ASN A 261 14.17 -8.21 24.38
C ASN A 261 14.04 -9.42 25.33
N ASN A 262 13.24 -10.43 24.96
CA ASN A 262 13.10 -11.66 25.75
C ASN A 262 14.41 -12.44 25.82
N GLY A 263 15.17 -12.50 24.75
CA GLY A 263 16.48 -13.13 24.69
C GLY A 263 17.54 -12.41 25.56
N ILE A 264 17.53 -11.08 25.54
CA ILE A 264 18.42 -10.25 26.35
C ILE A 264 18.24 -10.56 27.84
N VAL A 265 17.00 -10.52 28.32
CA VAL A 265 16.69 -10.77 29.75
C VAL A 265 17.17 -12.14 30.22
N PHE A 266 17.07 -13.16 29.34
CA PHE A 266 17.54 -14.49 29.69
C PHE A 266 19.06 -14.57 29.72
N VAL A 267 19.77 -14.10 28.70
CA VAL A 267 21.23 -14.18 28.58
C VAL A 267 21.93 -13.32 29.65
N ASP A 268 21.38 -12.13 29.90
CA ASP A 268 21.91 -11.21 30.92
C ASP A 268 21.89 -11.83 32.31
N TYR A 269 20.75 -12.37 32.71
CA TYR A 269 20.63 -13.02 34.02
C TYR A 269 21.53 -14.25 34.15
N ALA A 270 21.67 -15.06 33.08
CA ALA A 270 22.61 -16.17 33.06
C ALA A 270 24.07 -15.72 33.21
N ASN A 271 24.44 -14.58 32.60
CA ASN A 271 25.77 -14.00 32.75
C ASN A 271 26.01 -13.50 34.17
N GLN A 272 25.04 -12.81 34.81
CA GLN A 272 25.13 -12.33 36.17
C GLN A 272 25.34 -13.48 37.16
N LEU A 273 24.60 -14.58 37.07
CA LEU A 273 24.78 -15.77 37.91
C LEU A 273 26.17 -16.40 37.71
N ARG A 274 26.72 -16.40 36.51
CA ARG A 274 28.06 -16.94 36.22
C ARG A 274 29.19 -16.03 36.74
N ILE A 275 29.00 -14.71 36.64
CA ILE A 275 29.93 -13.74 37.25
C ILE A 275 29.96 -13.92 38.79
N GLY A 276 28.79 -14.20 39.40
CA GLY A 276 28.67 -14.55 40.81
C GLY A 276 29.25 -15.91 41.20
N GLY A 277 29.94 -16.62 40.28
CA GLY A 277 30.67 -17.87 40.55
C GLY A 277 29.87 -19.17 40.34
N MET A 278 28.62 -19.09 39.86
CA MET A 278 27.81 -20.29 39.63
C MET A 278 28.26 -21.05 38.38
N GLU A 279 28.24 -22.40 38.46
CA GLU A 279 28.57 -23.25 37.35
C GLU A 279 27.59 -23.00 36.18
N ARG A 280 28.08 -23.11 34.94
CA ARG A 280 27.32 -22.81 33.69
C ARG A 280 25.95 -23.50 33.61
N ARG A 281 25.90 -24.80 33.88
CA ARG A 281 24.63 -25.54 33.82
C ARG A 281 23.67 -25.19 34.95
N ALA A 282 24.22 -25.00 36.15
CA ALA A 282 23.44 -24.56 37.29
C ALA A 282 22.84 -23.15 37.06
N ALA A 283 23.65 -22.23 36.54
CA ALA A 283 23.20 -20.88 36.18
C ALA A 283 22.08 -20.90 35.12
N LEU A 284 22.18 -21.74 34.08
CA LEU A 284 21.10 -21.85 33.06
C LEU A 284 19.81 -22.42 33.63
N ILE A 285 19.89 -23.43 34.51
CA ILE A 285 18.70 -24.01 35.17
C ILE A 285 18.05 -22.96 36.11
N ALA A 286 18.86 -22.24 36.86
CA ALA A 286 18.40 -21.16 37.73
C ALA A 286 17.72 -20.04 36.93
N THR A 287 18.37 -19.58 35.86
CA THR A 287 17.82 -18.60 34.95
C THR A 287 16.47 -19.06 34.37
N GLY A 288 16.38 -20.29 33.91
CA GLY A 288 15.14 -20.86 33.41
C GLY A 288 14.02 -20.84 34.47
N LYS A 289 14.30 -21.22 35.69
CA LYS A 289 13.32 -21.21 36.79
C LYS A 289 12.85 -19.79 37.13
N THR A 290 13.75 -18.82 37.16
CA THR A 290 13.46 -17.46 37.63
C THR A 290 12.86 -16.60 36.52
N ARG A 291 13.40 -16.66 35.28
CA ARG A 291 13.02 -15.75 34.20
C ARG A 291 11.93 -16.30 33.28
N MET A 292 11.59 -17.59 33.36
CA MET A 292 10.51 -18.17 32.51
C MET A 292 9.17 -17.50 32.80
N ARG A 293 8.79 -17.24 34.05
CA ARG A 293 7.51 -16.62 34.40
C ARG A 293 7.38 -15.19 33.84
N PRO A 294 8.33 -14.26 34.06
CA PRO A 294 8.28 -12.93 33.45
C PRO A 294 8.18 -12.97 31.92
N ILE A 295 8.96 -13.81 31.23
CA ILE A 295 8.96 -13.95 29.76
C ILE A 295 7.60 -14.44 29.27
N LEU A 296 7.01 -15.45 29.91
CA LEU A 296 5.68 -15.94 29.53
C LEU A 296 4.58 -14.90 29.81
N MET A 297 4.69 -14.11 30.89
CA MET A 297 3.73 -13.05 31.18
C MET A 297 3.76 -11.95 30.11
N THR A 298 4.94 -11.47 29.72
CA THR A 298 5.06 -10.44 28.67
C THR A 298 4.57 -10.96 27.33
N THR A 299 4.88 -12.20 26.97
CA THR A 299 4.39 -12.83 25.76
C THR A 299 2.87 -12.95 25.76
N LEU A 300 2.30 -13.48 26.84
CA LEU A 300 0.85 -13.68 26.95
C LEU A 300 0.08 -12.36 26.90
N THR A 301 0.56 -11.33 27.60
CA THR A 301 -0.08 -10.01 27.58
C THR A 301 -0.02 -9.37 26.19
N THR A 302 1.10 -9.50 25.48
CA THR A 302 1.23 -8.98 24.11
C THR A 302 0.31 -9.77 23.15
N VAL A 303 0.28 -11.09 23.25
CA VAL A 303 -0.59 -11.93 22.42
C VAL A 303 -2.06 -11.61 22.67
N LEU A 304 -2.49 -11.48 23.94
CA LEU A 304 -3.88 -11.11 24.27
C LEU A 304 -4.25 -9.71 23.75
N ALA A 305 -3.33 -8.75 23.84
CA ALA A 305 -3.54 -7.42 23.28
C ALA A 305 -3.70 -7.45 21.74
N MET A 306 -2.92 -8.27 21.05
CA MET A 306 -3.00 -8.41 19.59
C MET A 306 -4.24 -9.20 19.14
N LEU A 307 -4.74 -10.14 19.96
CA LEU A 307 -5.96 -10.87 19.64
C LEU A 307 -7.17 -9.95 19.44
N GLN A 308 -7.24 -8.84 20.16
CA GLN A 308 -8.30 -7.86 19.96
C GLN A 308 -8.34 -7.36 18.51
N LEU A 309 -7.19 -7.11 17.87
CA LEU A 309 -7.12 -6.65 16.49
C LEU A 309 -7.57 -7.72 15.47
N VAL A 310 -7.44 -8.99 15.81
CA VAL A 310 -7.87 -10.09 14.93
C VAL A 310 -9.38 -10.29 14.98
N PHE A 311 -10.00 -10.10 16.16
CA PHE A 311 -11.43 -10.36 16.35
C PHE A 311 -12.33 -9.13 16.22
N SER A 312 -11.77 -7.92 16.19
CA SER A 312 -12.53 -6.71 15.90
C SER A 312 -12.98 -6.72 14.43
N GLY A 313 -14.26 -6.44 14.19
CA GLY A 313 -14.85 -6.43 12.86
C GLY A 313 -14.76 -5.08 12.15
N ASP A 314 -14.11 -4.08 12.73
CA ASP A 314 -13.97 -2.76 12.14
C ASP A 314 -12.87 -2.71 11.05
N MET A 315 -13.02 -1.79 10.12
CA MET A 315 -12.15 -1.66 8.94
C MET A 315 -10.67 -1.46 9.32
N ALA A 316 -10.40 -0.70 10.39
CA ALA A 316 -9.03 -0.46 10.86
C ALA A 316 -8.38 -1.75 11.37
N SER A 317 -9.11 -2.58 12.10
CA SER A 317 -8.64 -3.87 12.61
C SER A 317 -8.43 -4.88 11.49
N GLN A 318 -9.27 -4.89 10.46
CA GLN A 318 -9.07 -5.73 9.28
C GLN A 318 -7.74 -5.40 8.58
N LEU A 319 -7.42 -4.13 8.41
CA LEU A 319 -6.13 -3.71 7.84
C LEU A 319 -4.93 -4.14 8.71
N MET A 320 -5.07 -4.09 10.04
CA MET A 320 -4.01 -4.42 10.99
C MET A 320 -3.94 -5.92 11.35
N SER A 321 -4.92 -6.71 10.94
CA SER A 321 -5.00 -8.14 11.28
C SER A 321 -3.76 -8.93 10.84
N GLY A 322 -3.20 -8.65 9.67
CA GLY A 322 -1.97 -9.26 9.18
C GLY A 322 -0.77 -9.02 10.09
N MET A 323 -0.62 -7.80 10.62
CA MET A 323 0.41 -7.47 11.61
C MET A 323 0.19 -8.24 12.93
N ALA A 324 -1.03 -8.24 13.42
CA ALA A 324 -1.38 -8.93 14.67
C ALA A 324 -1.10 -10.43 14.58
N ILE A 325 -1.45 -11.09 13.48
CA ILE A 325 -1.19 -12.52 13.24
C ILE A 325 0.32 -12.81 13.24
N VAL A 326 1.11 -12.01 12.55
CA VAL A 326 2.58 -12.15 12.54
C VAL A 326 3.14 -12.08 13.96
N ILE A 327 2.69 -11.10 14.75
CA ILE A 327 3.16 -10.92 16.14
C ILE A 327 2.69 -12.09 17.03
N ILE A 328 1.42 -12.49 16.96
CA ILE A 328 0.87 -13.57 17.79
C ILE A 328 1.62 -14.88 17.56
N PHE A 329 1.67 -15.33 16.33
CA PHE A 329 2.31 -16.61 15.98
C PHE A 329 3.83 -16.53 16.11
N GLY A 330 4.42 -15.43 15.64
CA GLY A 330 5.87 -15.23 15.69
C GLY A 330 6.38 -15.15 17.13
N LEU A 331 5.73 -14.37 17.99
CA LEU A 331 6.13 -14.22 19.38
C LEU A 331 5.89 -15.50 20.19
N THR A 332 4.77 -16.19 19.98
CA THR A 332 4.46 -17.46 20.64
C THR A 332 5.48 -18.52 20.27
N TYR A 333 5.73 -18.71 18.97
CA TYR A 333 6.71 -19.67 18.48
C TYR A 333 8.13 -19.33 18.94
N ALA A 334 8.53 -18.06 18.79
CA ALA A 334 9.84 -17.60 19.24
C ALA A 334 10.04 -17.80 20.74
N THR A 335 9.05 -17.49 21.57
CA THR A 335 9.18 -17.64 23.03
C THR A 335 9.36 -19.10 23.40
N LEU A 336 8.57 -20.02 22.82
CA LEU A 336 8.75 -21.44 23.05
C LEU A 336 10.15 -21.92 22.61
N MET A 337 10.58 -21.51 21.44
CA MET A 337 11.90 -21.90 20.91
C MET A 337 13.05 -21.26 21.69
N THR A 338 12.92 -20.01 22.09
CA THR A 338 13.94 -19.28 22.88
C THR A 338 14.22 -19.98 24.20
N LEU A 339 13.21 -20.51 24.87
CA LEU A 339 13.38 -21.26 26.13
C LEU A 339 14.21 -22.54 25.98
N TYR A 340 14.28 -23.12 24.77
CA TYR A 340 15.08 -24.30 24.47
C TYR A 340 16.39 -23.96 23.77
N VAL A 341 16.33 -23.13 22.74
CA VAL A 341 17.46 -22.87 21.84
C VAL A 341 18.49 -21.97 22.50
N VAL A 342 18.07 -20.93 23.23
CA VAL A 342 19.02 -20.00 23.89
C VAL A 342 19.86 -20.70 24.98
N PRO A 343 19.31 -21.48 25.91
CA PRO A 343 20.12 -22.23 26.86
C PRO A 343 21.07 -23.23 26.17
N LEU A 344 20.60 -23.91 25.13
CA LEU A 344 21.42 -24.86 24.38
C LEU A 344 22.58 -24.18 23.68
N MET A 345 22.32 -23.08 22.97
CA MET A 345 23.36 -22.29 22.30
C MET A 345 24.33 -21.69 23.28
N TYR A 346 23.85 -21.24 24.44
CA TYR A 346 24.68 -20.74 25.52
C TYR A 346 25.61 -21.83 26.08
N ASP A 347 25.10 -23.05 26.32
CA ASP A 347 25.89 -24.18 26.80
C ASP A 347 26.99 -24.62 25.81
N ILE A 348 26.71 -24.57 24.50
CA ILE A 348 27.66 -24.92 23.45
C ILE A 348 28.76 -23.86 23.30
N LEU A 349 28.37 -22.57 23.23
CA LEU A 349 29.25 -21.48 22.85
C LEU A 349 30.06 -20.92 24.02
N PHE A 350 29.47 -20.82 25.22
CA PHE A 350 30.11 -20.24 26.39
C PHE A 350 30.85 -21.30 27.23
N LYS A 351 31.99 -21.75 26.75
CA LYS A 351 32.87 -22.67 27.52
C LYS A 351 33.66 -21.98 28.64
N LYS A 352 33.98 -20.67 28.47
CA LYS A 352 34.68 -19.84 29.46
C LYS A 352 33.70 -18.95 30.22
N PRO A 353 33.98 -18.57 31.48
CA PRO A 353 33.15 -17.59 32.19
C PRO A 353 33.16 -16.25 31.45
N PRO A 354 32.06 -15.46 31.52
CA PRO A 354 32.05 -14.12 30.96
C PRO A 354 33.12 -13.26 31.64
N LEU A 355 33.68 -12.31 30.88
CA LEU A 355 34.63 -11.35 31.43
C LEU A 355 33.91 -10.47 32.44
N ASN A 356 34.43 -10.42 33.65
CA ASN A 356 34.06 -9.40 34.62
C ASN A 356 34.84 -8.13 34.22
N VAL A 357 34.16 -7.18 33.59
CA VAL A 357 34.76 -5.88 33.23
C VAL A 357 34.44 -4.95 34.37
N ASP A 358 35.47 -4.61 35.13
CA ASP A 358 35.41 -3.59 36.16
C ASP A 358 35.23 -2.21 35.49
N ILE A 359 34.03 -1.66 35.54
CA ILE A 359 33.69 -0.36 34.95
C ILE A 359 33.96 0.76 35.98
N GLY A 360 34.94 0.58 36.86
CA GLY A 360 35.36 1.58 37.84
C GLY A 360 34.29 1.87 38.89
N ASP A 361 34.66 1.79 40.14
CA ASP A 361 34.04 2.21 41.40
C ASP A 361 32.51 2.25 41.63
N GLU A 362 31.70 1.88 40.63
CA GLU A 362 30.32 1.49 40.89
C GLU A 362 30.34 0.03 41.30
N ASN A 363 30.16 -0.19 42.58
CA ASN A 363 30.05 -1.51 43.20
C ASN A 363 29.16 -2.40 42.35
N LEU A 364 29.73 -3.43 41.70
CA LEU A 364 29.01 -4.57 41.17
C LEU A 364 28.33 -5.41 42.29
N ASP A 365 28.11 -4.83 43.43
CA ASP A 365 27.34 -5.39 44.53
C ASP A 365 25.83 -5.40 44.27
N ASP A 366 25.36 -4.79 43.19
CA ASP A 366 23.97 -4.92 42.72
C ASP A 366 23.76 -6.18 41.85
N ILE A 367 24.20 -7.34 42.32
CA ILE A 367 23.59 -8.60 41.94
C ILE A 367 22.13 -8.48 42.40
N PRO A 368 21.11 -8.61 41.50
CA PRO A 368 19.74 -8.54 41.96
C PRO A 368 19.52 -9.40 43.20
N ASP A 369 18.84 -8.88 44.21
CA ASP A 369 18.66 -9.56 45.51
C ASP A 369 18.20 -11.01 45.36
N ASP A 370 17.38 -11.30 44.34
CA ASP A 370 16.94 -12.64 44.01
C ASP A 370 18.07 -13.55 43.49
N ALA A 371 19.05 -13.01 42.77
CA ALA A 371 20.22 -13.77 42.30
C ALA A 371 21.24 -14.00 43.41
N ALA A 372 21.48 -13.01 44.27
CA ALA A 372 22.34 -13.13 45.43
C ALA A 372 21.82 -14.19 46.41
N GLU A 373 20.50 -14.17 46.69
CA GLU A 373 19.84 -15.17 47.53
C GLU A 373 19.96 -16.59 46.95
N TYR A 374 19.77 -16.73 45.61
CA TYR A 374 19.90 -18.03 44.96
C TYR A 374 21.32 -18.57 44.93
N ILE A 375 22.33 -17.71 44.75
CA ILE A 375 23.74 -18.06 44.83
C ILE A 375 24.09 -18.52 46.28
N ALA A 376 23.65 -17.78 47.30
CA ALA A 376 23.88 -18.12 48.71
C ALA A 376 23.24 -19.47 49.09
N GLN A 377 22.04 -19.78 48.60
CA GLN A 377 21.36 -21.05 48.88
C GLN A 377 22.00 -22.26 48.19
N ASN A 378 22.60 -22.10 46.99
CA ASN A 378 23.15 -23.21 46.21
C ASN A 378 24.68 -23.36 46.35
N SER A 379 25.40 -22.35 46.78
CA SER A 379 26.85 -22.45 47.11
C SER A 379 27.11 -23.21 48.40
N ALA A 380 26.10 -23.46 49.21
CA ALA A 380 26.18 -24.20 50.47
C ALA A 380 25.88 -25.71 50.33
N GLN A 381 25.62 -26.24 49.17
CA GLN A 381 25.46 -27.68 48.93
C GLN A 381 26.76 -28.26 48.36
N PRO A 382 27.59 -28.96 49.15
CA PRO A 382 28.64 -29.79 48.61
C PRO A 382 28.01 -31.00 47.92
N GLU A 383 28.63 -31.48 46.79
CA GLU A 383 28.28 -32.66 46.02
C GLU A 383 28.02 -33.92 46.84
#